data_58504bf81a758c2b72ec21938bc07e03
#
_entry.id   58504bf81a758c2b72ec21938bc07e03
#
_cell.length_a   1.000
_cell.length_b   1.000
_cell.length_c   1.000
_cell.angle_alpha   90.00
_cell.angle_beta   90.00
_cell.angle_gamma   90.00
#
_symmetry.space_group_name_H-M   'P 1'
#
loop_
_entity.id
_entity.type
_entity.pdbx_description
1 polymer ?
#
loop_
_entity_poly.entity_id
_entity_poly.type
_entity_poly.pdbx_seq_one_letter_code
_entity_poly.pdbx_strand_id
1 'polypeptide(L)'
;MKTQNEKRSTFSGKIGFVLSAAGASVGLGNIWRFPYLAAKYGGGIFLLIYIILALTFGYTMIMAETSIGRMTKKSPVGAYHTFGKSRWLSFGGWINAIIPVLIVPYYSVIGGWVMKYLVEYIRGNGSKLASDGYFSDFISSGLSTEICFAFFAVFTLGIIFAGVRNGIERVSGFMMPVLVVLSILITVYSVSRPGALKGVKYFLIPNFENFSWMTVVTAMGQMFYSLSIAMGILITFGSYMKKEVSIEESTKNVEIFDTAIAMMAGLMIIPAVFAFSGGNPETLQAGPSLMFITIPKVFDSMGLGTGVGILFFVLVLFAAITSSIALTESAVSTFEDELGWERRKATVIVGIVMLLLGSLSTLGYGPLANVKIIGMQILDFFDFLTNSVMMPIAAIATCLLVSRAVGVQRIEEEVTRGGSPFRRKKIFTVMIKYLCPIFAAIILISSIANAFGWIQM
;
A
#
# COMPACT_ATOMS: atom_id res chain seq x y z
N MET A 1 3.07 11.58 37.69
CA MET A 1 2.49 10.36 37.06
C MET A 1 0.99 10.59 36.91
N LYS A 2 0.55 11.11 35.77
CA LYS A 2 -0.88 11.18 35.44
C LYS A 2 -1.30 9.78 35.01
N THR A 3 -2.33 9.25 35.62
CA THR A 3 -2.94 7.97 35.35
C THR A 3 -3.35 7.87 33.89
N GLN A 4 -2.63 7.06 33.12
CA GLN A 4 -2.97 6.68 31.74
C GLN A 4 -4.26 5.85 31.74
N ASN A 5 -5.39 6.51 31.81
CA ASN A 5 -6.69 5.93 31.55
C ASN A 5 -7.46 6.73 30.48
N GLU A 6 -6.75 7.34 29.54
CA GLU A 6 -7.38 7.77 28.31
C GLU A 6 -7.70 6.51 27.50
N LYS A 7 -8.99 6.21 27.36
CA LYS A 7 -9.47 5.08 26.59
C LYS A 7 -8.92 5.19 25.17
N ARG A 8 -8.08 4.21 24.75
CA ARG A 8 -7.59 4.13 23.38
C ARG A 8 -8.74 4.30 22.39
N SER A 9 -8.53 5.09 21.36
CA SER A 9 -9.49 5.27 20.26
C SER A 9 -9.94 3.94 19.70
N THR A 10 -11.21 3.81 19.32
CA THR A 10 -11.77 2.57 18.78
C THR A 10 -12.60 2.85 17.55
N PHE A 11 -12.55 1.96 16.55
CA PHE A 11 -13.50 1.95 15.44
C PHE A 11 -14.93 1.72 15.94
N SER A 12 -15.92 2.20 15.19
CA SER A 12 -17.34 2.03 15.55
C SER A 12 -17.75 0.56 15.58
N GLY A 13 -17.20 -0.25 14.65
CA GLY A 13 -17.50 -1.68 14.54
C GLY A 13 -16.69 -2.36 13.43
N LYS A 14 -17.18 -3.51 12.97
CA LYS A 14 -16.56 -4.32 11.91
C LYS A 14 -16.38 -3.54 10.60
N ILE A 15 -17.43 -2.85 10.14
CA ILE A 15 -17.40 -2.09 8.87
C ILE A 15 -16.35 -0.97 8.93
N GLY A 16 -16.30 -0.21 10.04
CA GLY A 16 -15.31 0.84 10.23
C GLY A 16 -13.88 0.32 10.17
N PHE A 17 -13.60 -0.79 10.84
CA PHE A 17 -12.28 -1.44 10.76
C PHE A 17 -11.98 -1.93 9.34
N VAL A 18 -12.90 -2.69 8.72
CA VAL A 18 -12.69 -3.29 7.39
C VAL A 18 -12.44 -2.22 6.32
N LEU A 19 -13.26 -1.15 6.28
CA LEU A 19 -13.09 -0.09 5.27
C LEU A 19 -11.82 0.72 5.51
N SER A 20 -11.43 0.94 6.78
CA SER A 20 -10.16 1.62 7.09
C SER A 20 -8.94 0.75 6.74
N ALA A 21 -8.96 -0.54 7.08
CA ALA A 21 -7.88 -1.46 6.78
C ALA A 21 -7.79 -1.77 5.27
N ALA A 22 -8.93 -1.94 4.59
CA ALA A 22 -8.96 -2.06 3.13
C ALA A 22 -8.47 -0.78 2.45
N GLY A 23 -8.84 0.41 2.96
CA GLY A 23 -8.32 1.68 2.45
C GLY A 23 -6.82 1.86 2.69
N ALA A 24 -6.27 1.27 3.76
CA ALA A 24 -4.83 1.21 3.96
C ALA A 24 -4.15 0.32 2.92
N SER A 25 -4.75 -0.84 2.60
CA SER A 25 -4.19 -1.82 1.66
C SER A 25 -4.38 -1.38 0.21
N VAL A 26 -5.58 -0.89 -0.15
CA VAL A 26 -5.85 -0.40 -1.52
C VAL A 26 -5.18 0.94 -1.74
N GLY A 27 -4.01 0.91 -2.35
CA GLY A 27 -3.17 2.09 -2.58
C GLY A 27 -2.67 2.21 -4.02
N LEU A 28 -1.67 3.05 -4.18
CA LEU A 28 -1.00 3.24 -5.46
C LEU A 28 -0.41 1.94 -6.01
N GLY A 29 0.00 1.02 -5.12
CA GLY A 29 0.56 -0.28 -5.49
C GLY A 29 -0.40 -1.18 -6.26
N ASN A 30 -1.70 -1.15 -5.95
CA ASN A 30 -2.72 -1.90 -6.67
C ASN A 30 -2.98 -1.30 -8.06
N ILE A 31 -2.87 0.04 -8.20
CA ILE A 31 -3.31 0.73 -9.40
C ILE A 31 -2.22 0.79 -10.47
N TRP A 32 -0.94 0.97 -10.10
CA TRP A 32 0.12 1.02 -11.10
C TRP A 32 1.08 -0.17 -11.08
N ARG A 33 1.54 -0.57 -9.86
CA ARG A 33 2.58 -1.60 -9.76
C ARG A 33 2.05 -2.98 -10.11
N PHE A 34 0.87 -3.31 -9.63
CA PHE A 34 0.25 -4.61 -9.91
C PHE A 34 -0.01 -4.83 -11.41
N PRO A 35 -0.68 -3.90 -12.18
CA PRO A 35 -0.89 -4.10 -13.60
C PRO A 35 0.41 -4.22 -14.40
N TYR A 36 1.42 -3.40 -14.05
CA TYR A 36 2.73 -3.49 -14.68
C TYR A 36 3.38 -4.85 -14.48
N LEU A 37 3.45 -5.30 -13.21
CA LEU A 37 4.07 -6.60 -12.90
C LEU A 37 3.28 -7.76 -13.51
N ALA A 38 1.95 -7.71 -13.48
CA ALA A 38 1.11 -8.71 -14.12
C ALA A 38 1.39 -8.80 -15.63
N ALA A 39 1.50 -7.66 -16.30
CA ALA A 39 1.79 -7.64 -17.74
C ALA A 39 3.21 -8.13 -18.05
N LYS A 40 4.21 -7.73 -17.26
CA LYS A 40 5.61 -8.12 -17.48
C LYS A 40 5.89 -9.59 -17.16
N TYR A 41 5.21 -10.14 -16.15
CA TYR A 41 5.54 -11.47 -15.60
C TYR A 41 4.45 -12.52 -15.87
N GLY A 42 3.82 -12.47 -17.05
CA GLY A 42 3.04 -13.55 -17.61
C GLY A 42 1.52 -13.45 -17.46
N GLY A 43 0.97 -12.27 -17.14
CA GLY A 43 -0.47 -12.02 -17.15
C GLY A 43 -1.25 -12.92 -16.19
N GLY A 44 -2.05 -13.84 -16.73
CA GLY A 44 -2.91 -14.72 -15.95
C GLY A 44 -2.17 -15.67 -15.01
N ILE A 45 -0.94 -16.09 -15.34
CA ILE A 45 -0.14 -16.93 -14.41
C ILE A 45 0.36 -16.09 -13.22
N PHE A 46 0.72 -14.84 -13.41
CA PHE A 46 1.03 -13.93 -12.32
C PHE A 46 -0.17 -13.72 -11.41
N LEU A 47 -1.36 -13.48 -12.00
CA LEU A 47 -2.61 -13.32 -11.25
C LEU A 47 -2.94 -14.56 -10.42
N LEU A 48 -2.81 -15.76 -10.99
CA LEU A 48 -3.04 -17.03 -10.28
C LEU A 48 -2.13 -17.15 -9.05
N ILE A 49 -0.82 -16.91 -9.23
CA ILE A 49 0.16 -16.96 -8.14
C ILE A 49 -0.16 -15.89 -7.09
N TYR A 50 -0.50 -14.68 -7.51
CA TYR A 50 -0.89 -13.60 -6.61
C TYR A 50 -2.10 -13.97 -5.74
N ILE A 51 -3.15 -14.56 -6.33
CA ILE A 51 -4.34 -15.02 -5.58
C ILE A 51 -3.96 -16.11 -4.57
N ILE A 52 -3.13 -17.08 -4.94
CA ILE A 52 -2.66 -18.12 -4.01
C ILE A 52 -1.90 -17.48 -2.83
N LEU A 53 -1.04 -16.51 -3.10
CA LEU A 53 -0.30 -15.78 -2.08
C LEU A 53 -1.21 -14.92 -1.19
N ALA A 54 -2.25 -14.28 -1.75
CA ALA A 54 -3.23 -13.55 -0.97
C ALA A 54 -3.93 -14.46 0.04
N LEU A 55 -4.41 -15.63 -0.43
CA LEU A 55 -5.14 -16.61 0.37
C LEU A 55 -4.28 -17.31 1.45
N THR A 56 -2.97 -17.26 1.33
CA THR A 56 -2.02 -17.95 2.22
C THR A 56 -1.16 -16.97 3.01
N PHE A 57 -0.24 -16.31 2.34
CA PHE A 57 0.72 -15.39 2.94
C PHE A 57 0.04 -14.11 3.44
N GLY A 58 -0.73 -13.44 2.58
CA GLY A 58 -1.44 -12.20 2.90
C GLY A 58 -2.40 -12.39 4.07
N TYR A 59 -3.27 -13.40 3.99
CA TYR A 59 -4.17 -13.78 5.08
C TYR A 59 -3.42 -13.98 6.41
N THR A 60 -2.30 -14.71 6.37
CA THR A 60 -1.54 -15.02 7.58
C THR A 60 -0.95 -13.78 8.23
N MET A 61 -0.37 -12.88 7.45
CA MET A 61 0.24 -11.67 8.00
C MET A 61 -0.80 -10.67 8.51
N ILE A 62 -1.91 -10.45 7.80
CA ILE A 62 -3.02 -9.59 8.27
C ILE A 62 -3.56 -10.14 9.59
N MET A 63 -3.80 -11.44 9.65
CA MET A 63 -4.31 -12.11 10.85
C MET A 63 -3.34 -11.94 12.04
N ALA A 64 -2.05 -12.15 11.82
CA ALA A 64 -1.02 -12.04 12.86
C ALA A 64 -0.94 -10.61 13.42
N GLU A 65 -0.77 -9.61 12.56
CA GLU A 65 -0.60 -8.23 12.96
C GLU A 65 -1.87 -7.66 13.64
N THR A 66 -3.05 -7.92 13.07
CA THR A 66 -4.33 -7.50 13.63
C THR A 66 -4.56 -8.13 15.01
N SER A 67 -4.24 -9.43 15.18
CA SER A 67 -4.36 -10.11 16.46
C SER A 67 -3.42 -9.51 17.52
N ILE A 68 -2.16 -9.28 17.17
CA ILE A 68 -1.17 -8.64 18.04
C ILE A 68 -1.67 -7.27 18.50
N GLY A 69 -2.12 -6.45 17.55
CA GLY A 69 -2.67 -5.12 17.85
C GLY A 69 -3.87 -5.19 18.78
N ARG A 70 -4.85 -6.08 18.51
CA ARG A 70 -6.07 -6.21 19.33
C ARG A 70 -5.78 -6.73 20.72
N MET A 71 -4.86 -7.70 20.87
CA MET A 71 -4.45 -8.24 22.18
C MET A 71 -3.78 -7.19 23.05
N THR A 72 -2.88 -6.41 22.48
CA THR A 72 -2.02 -5.50 23.24
C THR A 72 -2.60 -4.12 23.43
N LYS A 73 -3.50 -3.69 22.52
CA LYS A 73 -4.06 -2.32 22.51
C LYS A 73 -2.99 -1.23 22.41
N LYS A 74 -1.87 -1.53 21.75
CA LYS A 74 -0.72 -0.64 21.58
C LYS A 74 -0.28 -0.54 20.13
N SER A 75 0.49 0.51 19.83
CA SER A 75 1.25 0.67 18.61
C SER A 75 2.37 -0.39 18.49
N PRO A 76 3.04 -0.54 17.34
CA PRO A 76 3.99 -1.62 17.10
C PRO A 76 5.04 -1.80 18.20
N VAL A 77 5.69 -0.74 18.65
CA VAL A 77 6.77 -0.84 19.67
C VAL A 77 6.22 -1.38 20.98
N GLY A 78 5.16 -0.76 21.50
CA GLY A 78 4.51 -1.18 22.75
C GLY A 78 3.89 -2.57 22.65
N ALA A 79 3.39 -2.96 21.46
CA ALA A 79 2.88 -4.29 21.21
C ALA A 79 3.96 -5.36 21.35
N TYR A 80 5.13 -5.15 20.75
CA TYR A 80 6.28 -6.06 20.90
C TYR A 80 6.79 -6.13 22.32
N HIS A 81 6.91 -5.00 23.02
CA HIS A 81 7.36 -4.94 24.41
C HIS A 81 6.41 -5.64 25.41
N THR A 82 5.14 -5.82 25.05
CA THR A 82 4.17 -6.57 25.86
C THR A 82 4.57 -8.04 26.02
N PHE A 83 5.29 -8.62 25.04
CA PHE A 83 5.71 -10.02 25.04
C PHE A 83 7.17 -10.23 25.50
N GLY A 84 7.88 -9.18 25.89
CA GLY A 84 9.22 -9.24 26.44
C GLY A 84 10.03 -7.97 26.18
N LYS A 85 11.16 -7.85 26.90
CA LYS A 85 12.06 -6.69 26.83
C LYS A 85 13.41 -7.03 26.18
N SER A 86 13.47 -8.08 25.37
CA SER A 86 14.71 -8.46 24.68
C SER A 86 15.04 -7.46 23.57
N ARG A 87 16.35 -7.34 23.24
CA ARG A 87 16.80 -6.41 22.18
C ARG A 87 16.18 -6.71 20.83
N TRP A 88 15.96 -7.96 20.47
CA TRP A 88 15.37 -8.32 19.19
C TRP A 88 13.87 -7.97 19.10
N LEU A 89 13.13 -8.04 20.23
CA LEU A 89 11.73 -7.57 20.30
C LEU A 89 11.66 -6.06 20.14
N SER A 90 12.55 -5.32 20.83
CA SER A 90 12.65 -3.87 20.64
C SER A 90 12.96 -3.52 19.19
N PHE A 91 13.91 -4.19 18.57
CA PHE A 91 14.24 -4.00 17.15
C PHE A 91 13.04 -4.27 16.25
N GLY A 92 12.32 -5.40 16.44
CA GLY A 92 11.13 -5.74 15.67
C GLY A 92 10.00 -4.71 15.80
N GLY A 93 9.78 -4.17 17.00
CA GLY A 93 8.81 -3.11 17.24
C GLY A 93 9.20 -1.80 16.54
N TRP A 94 10.44 -1.36 16.72
CA TRP A 94 10.92 -0.11 16.13
C TRP A 94 11.01 -0.14 14.61
N ILE A 95 11.44 -1.25 13.99
CA ILE A 95 11.47 -1.33 12.52
C ILE A 95 10.06 -1.19 11.93
N ASN A 96 9.05 -1.86 12.51
CA ASN A 96 7.65 -1.70 12.11
C ASN A 96 7.12 -0.26 12.31
N ALA A 97 7.62 0.46 13.31
CA ALA A 97 7.20 1.82 13.62
C ALA A 97 7.89 2.88 12.74
N ILE A 98 9.15 2.66 12.35
CA ILE A 98 9.92 3.61 11.54
C ILE A 98 9.51 3.57 10.06
N ILE A 99 9.13 2.39 9.55
CA ILE A 99 8.73 2.23 8.15
C ILE A 99 7.67 3.26 7.72
N PRO A 100 6.52 3.42 8.38
CA PRO A 100 5.52 4.40 7.96
C PRO A 100 6.01 5.85 8.07
N VAL A 101 6.90 6.17 9.02
CA VAL A 101 7.53 7.50 9.14
C VAL A 101 8.37 7.84 7.91
N LEU A 102 9.02 6.85 7.30
CA LEU A 102 9.83 7.02 6.09
C LEU A 102 9.01 6.96 4.80
N ILE A 103 7.93 6.17 4.78
CA ILE A 103 7.07 6.03 3.58
C ILE A 103 6.22 7.28 3.37
N VAL A 104 5.56 7.78 4.41
CA VAL A 104 4.60 8.91 4.32
C VAL A 104 5.17 10.12 3.55
N PRO A 105 6.42 10.55 3.76
CA PRO A 105 7.00 11.67 3.04
C PRO A 105 6.96 11.52 1.53
N TYR A 106 7.62 10.49 1.00
CA TYR A 106 7.70 10.29 -0.46
C TYR A 106 6.37 9.83 -1.08
N TYR A 107 5.55 9.11 -0.33
CA TYR A 107 4.21 8.72 -0.75
C TYR A 107 3.30 9.94 -0.95
N SER A 108 3.45 10.95 -0.07
CA SER A 108 2.71 12.22 -0.17
C SER A 108 3.16 13.06 -1.37
N VAL A 109 4.43 12.97 -1.78
CA VAL A 109 4.92 13.60 -3.02
C VAL A 109 4.18 13.02 -4.23
N ILE A 110 4.07 11.69 -4.31
CA ILE A 110 3.35 11.02 -5.39
C ILE A 110 1.84 11.36 -5.32
N GLY A 111 1.26 11.43 -4.13
CA GLY A 111 -0.11 11.93 -3.94
C GLY A 111 -0.32 13.34 -4.49
N GLY A 112 0.67 14.23 -4.31
CA GLY A 112 0.69 15.56 -4.91
C GLY A 112 0.70 15.53 -6.44
N TRP A 113 1.48 14.62 -7.06
CA TRP A 113 1.46 14.42 -8.51
C TRP A 113 0.09 13.99 -9.03
N VAL A 114 -0.58 13.09 -8.30
CA VAL A 114 -1.96 12.67 -8.61
C VAL A 114 -2.92 13.86 -8.58
N MET A 115 -2.84 14.72 -7.55
CA MET A 115 -3.65 15.93 -7.47
C MET A 115 -3.40 16.87 -8.66
N LYS A 116 -2.15 17.09 -9.06
CA LYS A 116 -1.80 17.90 -10.23
C LYS A 116 -2.48 17.38 -11.49
N TYR A 117 -2.38 16.08 -11.76
CA TYR A 117 -2.98 15.47 -12.94
C TYR A 117 -4.51 15.57 -12.93
N LEU A 118 -5.14 15.34 -11.76
CA LEU A 118 -6.59 15.52 -11.63
C LEU A 118 -7.01 16.95 -11.96
N VAL A 119 -6.32 17.96 -11.42
CA VAL A 119 -6.61 19.37 -11.69
C VAL A 119 -6.46 19.70 -13.17
N GLU A 120 -5.41 19.19 -13.83
CA GLU A 120 -5.21 19.43 -15.26
C GLU A 120 -6.29 18.74 -16.13
N TYR A 121 -6.74 17.52 -15.78
CA TYR A 121 -7.86 16.87 -16.44
C TYR A 121 -9.17 17.66 -16.29
N ILE A 122 -9.46 18.18 -15.08
CA ILE A 122 -10.65 19.03 -14.82
C ILE A 122 -10.59 20.33 -15.64
N ARG A 123 -9.39 20.88 -15.88
CA ARG A 123 -9.16 22.05 -16.74
C ARG A 123 -9.26 21.77 -18.24
N GLY A 124 -9.46 20.51 -18.64
CA GLY A 124 -9.50 20.10 -20.03
C GLY A 124 -8.13 19.96 -20.71
N ASN A 125 -7.04 19.91 -19.94
CA ASN A 125 -5.68 19.80 -20.44
C ASN A 125 -5.20 18.35 -20.67
N GLY A 126 -6.11 17.39 -20.94
CA GLY A 126 -5.78 15.97 -21.10
C GLY A 126 -4.70 15.72 -22.16
N SER A 127 -4.83 16.32 -23.34
CA SER A 127 -3.84 16.17 -24.43
C SER A 127 -2.47 16.76 -24.06
N LYS A 128 -2.42 17.80 -23.21
CA LYS A 128 -1.16 18.32 -22.69
C LYS A 128 -0.47 17.34 -21.76
N LEU A 129 -1.23 16.62 -20.94
CA LEU A 129 -0.71 15.57 -20.06
C LEU A 129 -0.15 14.37 -20.85
N ALA A 130 -0.69 14.11 -22.03
CA ALA A 130 -0.23 13.05 -22.94
C ALA A 130 1.03 13.43 -23.74
N SER A 131 1.45 14.71 -23.74
CA SER A 131 2.63 15.15 -24.47
C SER A 131 3.93 14.61 -23.87
N ASP A 132 4.90 14.32 -24.74
CA ASP A 132 6.23 13.89 -24.33
C ASP A 132 6.91 14.96 -23.46
N GLY A 133 7.54 14.52 -22.39
CA GLY A 133 8.27 15.40 -21.48
C GLY A 133 7.43 16.07 -20.39
N TYR A 134 6.10 16.16 -20.51
CA TYR A 134 5.27 16.87 -19.53
C TYR A 134 5.52 16.41 -18.09
N PHE A 135 5.57 15.09 -17.85
CA PHE A 135 5.80 14.56 -16.52
C PHE A 135 7.20 14.89 -16.00
N SER A 136 8.24 14.72 -16.83
CA SER A 136 9.61 15.04 -16.42
C SER A 136 9.80 16.54 -16.16
N ASP A 137 9.22 17.42 -16.97
CA ASP A 137 9.24 18.86 -16.75
C ASP A 137 8.50 19.26 -15.47
N PHE A 138 7.37 18.60 -15.18
CA PHE A 138 6.63 18.84 -13.97
C PHE A 138 7.42 18.43 -12.72
N ILE A 139 7.96 17.19 -12.67
CA ILE A 139 8.69 16.73 -11.47
C ILE A 139 10.01 17.46 -11.25
N SER A 140 10.61 18.02 -12.29
CA SER A 140 11.82 18.83 -12.20
C SER A 140 11.55 20.30 -11.85
N SER A 141 10.30 20.77 -11.90
CA SER A 141 9.92 22.17 -11.71
C SER A 141 10.12 22.71 -10.28
N GLY A 142 10.49 21.87 -9.31
CA GLY A 142 10.72 22.22 -7.91
C GLY A 142 9.50 22.85 -7.22
N LEU A 143 9.18 24.12 -7.48
CA LEU A 143 8.12 24.84 -6.80
C LEU A 143 6.72 24.26 -7.05
N SER A 144 6.40 23.87 -8.28
CA SER A 144 5.07 23.33 -8.63
C SER A 144 4.82 21.98 -7.94
N THR A 145 5.82 21.13 -7.92
CA THR A 145 5.76 19.84 -7.22
C THR A 145 5.67 20.01 -5.72
N GLU A 146 6.42 20.96 -5.15
CA GLU A 146 6.42 21.25 -3.72
C GLU A 146 5.03 21.73 -3.25
N ILE A 147 4.40 22.62 -4.00
CA ILE A 147 3.05 23.10 -3.69
C ILE A 147 2.04 21.95 -3.71
N CYS A 148 2.07 21.09 -4.74
CA CYS A 148 1.17 19.93 -4.84
C CYS A 148 1.39 18.95 -3.69
N PHE A 149 2.63 18.65 -3.36
CA PHE A 149 3.01 17.82 -2.22
C PHE A 149 2.48 18.41 -0.90
N ALA A 150 2.74 19.70 -0.64
CA ALA A 150 2.30 20.37 0.58
C ALA A 150 0.77 20.33 0.75
N PHE A 151 0.00 20.55 -0.33
CA PHE A 151 -1.46 20.42 -0.30
C PHE A 151 -1.91 19.03 0.09
N PHE A 152 -1.34 17.98 -0.52
CA PHE A 152 -1.66 16.60 -0.20
C PHE A 152 -1.31 16.28 1.26
N ALA A 153 -0.14 16.68 1.72
CA ALA A 153 0.33 16.50 3.09
C ALA A 153 -0.59 17.16 4.12
N VAL A 154 -0.92 18.45 3.90
CA VAL A 154 -1.83 19.20 4.79
C VAL A 154 -3.23 18.54 4.82
N PHE A 155 -3.75 18.08 3.68
CA PHE A 155 -5.03 17.40 3.63
C PHE A 155 -5.01 16.09 4.45
N THR A 156 -3.97 15.26 4.30
CA THR A 156 -3.77 14.05 5.09
C THR A 156 -3.69 14.35 6.59
N LEU A 157 -2.87 15.32 6.98
CA LEU A 157 -2.72 15.73 8.38
C LEU A 157 -4.03 16.26 8.97
N GLY A 158 -4.82 17.03 8.20
CA GLY A 158 -6.13 17.51 8.62
C GLY A 158 -7.08 16.37 9.02
N ILE A 159 -7.06 15.26 8.27
CA ILE A 159 -7.87 14.07 8.60
C ILE A 159 -7.35 13.40 9.87
N ILE A 160 -6.03 13.31 10.04
CA ILE A 160 -5.41 12.73 11.25
C ILE A 160 -5.74 13.55 12.49
N PHE A 161 -5.76 14.88 12.40
CA PHE A 161 -6.19 15.76 13.49
C PHE A 161 -7.64 15.51 13.93
N ALA A 162 -8.54 15.11 13.01
CA ALA A 162 -9.93 14.78 13.33
C ALA A 162 -10.06 13.45 14.10
N GLY A 163 -8.99 12.65 14.20
CA GLY A 163 -8.92 11.42 14.99
C GLY A 163 -9.39 10.17 14.24
N VAL A 164 -9.38 9.03 14.95
CA VAL A 164 -9.65 7.72 14.34
C VAL A 164 -11.07 7.63 13.81
N ARG A 165 -12.06 7.93 14.64
CA ARG A 165 -13.48 7.74 14.30
C ARG A 165 -14.02 8.80 13.37
N ASN A 166 -13.77 10.08 13.67
CA ASN A 166 -14.31 11.21 12.92
C ASN A 166 -13.47 11.55 11.66
N GLY A 167 -12.20 11.20 11.65
CA GLY A 167 -11.29 11.38 10.52
C GLY A 167 -11.17 10.10 9.71
N ILE A 168 -10.36 9.15 10.15
CA ILE A 168 -9.96 7.96 9.40
C ILE A 168 -11.16 7.12 8.97
N GLU A 169 -11.97 6.69 9.94
CA GLU A 169 -13.12 5.81 9.68
C GLU A 169 -14.17 6.46 8.77
N ARG A 170 -14.47 7.75 9.02
CA ARG A 170 -15.46 8.48 8.22
C ARG A 170 -14.99 8.70 6.79
N VAL A 171 -13.74 9.06 6.60
CA VAL A 171 -13.14 9.30 5.28
C VAL A 171 -13.05 7.99 4.50
N SER A 172 -12.52 6.91 5.11
CA SER A 172 -12.46 5.60 4.48
C SER A 172 -13.84 5.04 4.18
N GLY A 173 -14.82 5.27 5.08
CA GLY A 173 -16.23 4.88 4.90
C GLY A 173 -16.91 5.52 3.69
N PHE A 174 -16.49 6.72 3.30
CA PHE A 174 -16.97 7.39 2.08
C PHE A 174 -16.14 7.03 0.85
N MET A 175 -14.81 7.12 0.96
CA MET A 175 -13.91 6.96 -0.20
C MET A 175 -13.88 5.52 -0.74
N MET A 176 -13.92 4.50 0.11
CA MET A 176 -13.81 3.11 -0.33
C MET A 176 -14.99 2.65 -1.20
N PRO A 177 -16.27 2.86 -0.85
CA PRO A 177 -17.38 2.54 -1.74
C PRO A 177 -17.33 3.29 -3.07
N VAL A 178 -16.99 4.59 -3.06
CA VAL A 178 -16.84 5.38 -4.29
C VAL A 178 -15.71 4.84 -5.15
N LEU A 179 -14.55 4.48 -4.56
CA LEU A 179 -13.44 3.87 -5.26
C LEU A 179 -13.84 2.57 -5.97
N VAL A 180 -14.64 1.71 -5.31
CA VAL A 180 -15.15 0.47 -5.92
C VAL A 180 -16.04 0.78 -7.13
N VAL A 181 -16.96 1.73 -7.00
CA VAL A 181 -17.84 2.14 -8.10
C VAL A 181 -17.04 2.69 -9.28
N LEU A 182 -16.08 3.59 -9.02
CA LEU A 182 -15.18 4.12 -10.05
C LEU A 182 -14.35 3.02 -10.72
N SER A 183 -13.84 2.07 -9.94
CA SER A 183 -13.09 0.92 -10.47
C SER A 183 -13.95 0.09 -11.45
N ILE A 184 -15.20 -0.17 -11.11
CA ILE A 184 -16.14 -0.89 -11.98
C ILE A 184 -16.40 -0.10 -13.26
N LEU A 185 -16.72 1.20 -13.16
CA LEU A 185 -17.02 2.05 -14.32
C LEU A 185 -15.86 2.11 -15.30
N ILE A 186 -14.64 2.34 -14.80
CA ILE A 186 -13.45 2.43 -15.65
C ILE A 186 -13.10 1.06 -16.24
N THR A 187 -13.26 -0.02 -15.47
CA THR A 187 -13.03 -1.39 -15.97
C THR A 187 -13.99 -1.70 -17.13
N VAL A 188 -15.28 -1.44 -16.98
CA VAL A 188 -16.28 -1.66 -18.04
C VAL A 188 -15.93 -0.84 -19.28
N TYR A 189 -15.56 0.42 -19.12
CA TYR A 189 -15.12 1.26 -20.21
C TYR A 189 -13.87 0.70 -20.91
N SER A 190 -12.83 0.31 -20.17
CA SER A 190 -11.58 -0.22 -20.71
C SER A 190 -11.80 -1.51 -21.52
N VAL A 191 -12.53 -2.47 -20.93
CA VAL A 191 -12.80 -3.78 -21.55
C VAL A 191 -13.67 -3.66 -22.80
N SER A 192 -14.52 -2.62 -22.89
CA SER A 192 -15.40 -2.39 -24.04
C SER A 192 -14.67 -1.79 -25.26
N ARG A 193 -13.39 -1.46 -25.18
CA ARG A 193 -12.65 -0.87 -26.31
C ARG A 193 -12.33 -1.89 -27.38
N PRO A 194 -12.35 -1.50 -28.66
CA PRO A 194 -11.86 -2.35 -29.74
C PRO A 194 -10.42 -2.80 -29.49
N GLY A 195 -10.17 -4.10 -29.61
CA GLY A 195 -8.83 -4.68 -29.34
C GLY A 195 -8.53 -5.03 -27.86
N ALA A 196 -9.35 -4.57 -26.91
CA ALA A 196 -9.16 -4.82 -25.47
C ALA A 196 -9.25 -6.30 -25.08
N LEU A 197 -10.01 -7.11 -25.84
CA LEU A 197 -10.26 -8.54 -25.54
C LEU A 197 -8.96 -9.36 -25.47
N LYS A 198 -7.95 -9.00 -26.26
CA LYS A 198 -6.62 -9.64 -26.21
C LYS A 198 -5.98 -9.42 -24.83
N GLY A 199 -6.02 -8.19 -24.31
CA GLY A 199 -5.52 -7.86 -22.99
C GLY A 199 -6.30 -8.52 -21.85
N VAL A 200 -7.63 -8.63 -21.98
CA VAL A 200 -8.47 -9.37 -21.03
C VAL A 200 -8.07 -10.84 -20.97
N LYS A 201 -7.94 -11.49 -22.12
CA LYS A 201 -7.50 -12.91 -22.21
C LYS A 201 -6.11 -13.09 -21.63
N TYR A 202 -5.16 -12.22 -21.98
CA TYR A 202 -3.80 -12.24 -21.48
C TYR A 202 -3.76 -12.16 -19.94
N PHE A 203 -4.57 -11.29 -19.37
CA PHE A 203 -4.57 -11.04 -17.92
C PHE A 203 -5.34 -12.11 -17.11
N LEU A 204 -6.44 -12.65 -17.65
CA LEU A 204 -7.29 -13.58 -16.88
C LEU A 204 -6.98 -15.06 -17.12
N ILE A 205 -6.43 -15.42 -18.29
CA ILE A 205 -6.20 -16.82 -18.64
C ILE A 205 -4.75 -17.18 -18.30
N PRO A 206 -4.52 -18.10 -17.33
CA PRO A 206 -3.17 -18.54 -17.02
C PRO A 206 -2.54 -19.28 -18.20
N ASN A 207 -1.40 -18.79 -18.69
CA ASN A 207 -0.54 -19.50 -19.63
C ASN A 207 0.74 -19.93 -18.92
N PHE A 208 0.90 -21.25 -18.73
CA PHE A 208 2.06 -21.80 -18.02
C PHE A 208 3.36 -21.69 -18.81
N GLU A 209 3.33 -21.46 -20.12
CA GLU A 209 4.51 -21.17 -20.93
C GLU A 209 5.19 -19.86 -20.50
N ASN A 210 4.41 -18.91 -19.99
CA ASN A 210 4.89 -17.64 -19.47
C ASN A 210 5.36 -17.72 -17.99
N PHE A 211 5.37 -18.90 -17.40
CA PHE A 211 5.83 -19.09 -16.03
C PHE A 211 7.35 -18.89 -15.93
N SER A 212 7.76 -18.14 -14.91
CA SER A 212 9.15 -18.05 -14.49
C SER A 212 9.24 -18.01 -12.96
N TRP A 213 10.38 -18.37 -12.41
CA TRP A 213 10.60 -18.17 -10.97
C TRP A 213 10.51 -16.71 -10.56
N MET A 214 10.83 -15.80 -11.49
CA MET A 214 10.70 -14.36 -11.27
C MET A 214 9.22 -13.94 -11.13
N THR A 215 8.29 -14.62 -11.80
CA THR A 215 6.83 -14.44 -11.61
C THR A 215 6.43 -14.66 -10.14
N VAL A 216 6.98 -15.70 -9.51
CA VAL A 216 6.70 -15.99 -8.09
C VAL A 216 7.30 -14.92 -7.18
N VAL A 217 8.57 -14.57 -7.38
CA VAL A 217 9.28 -13.59 -6.55
C VAL A 217 8.63 -12.21 -6.63
N THR A 218 8.27 -11.77 -7.84
CA THR A 218 7.63 -10.47 -8.06
C THR A 218 6.19 -10.44 -7.54
N ALA A 219 5.44 -11.55 -7.66
CA ALA A 219 4.12 -11.67 -7.05
C ALA A 219 4.17 -11.62 -5.51
N MET A 220 5.18 -12.28 -4.88
CA MET A 220 5.41 -12.16 -3.44
C MET A 220 5.72 -10.72 -3.03
N GLY A 221 6.63 -10.03 -3.74
CA GLY A 221 6.96 -8.64 -3.48
C GLY A 221 5.76 -7.70 -3.64
N GLN A 222 4.93 -7.95 -4.66
CA GLN A 222 3.70 -7.19 -4.88
C GLN A 222 2.68 -7.42 -3.75
N MET A 223 2.52 -8.65 -3.29
CA MET A 223 1.63 -8.98 -2.17
C MET A 223 2.02 -8.27 -0.89
N PHE A 224 3.32 -8.20 -0.59
CA PHE A 224 3.86 -7.47 0.55
C PHE A 224 3.45 -6.00 0.55
N TYR A 225 3.66 -5.37 -0.59
CA TYR A 225 3.38 -3.95 -0.77
C TYR A 225 1.88 -3.65 -0.76
N SER A 226 1.09 -4.47 -1.47
CA SER A 226 -0.35 -4.27 -1.65
C SER A 226 -1.11 -4.33 -0.33
N LEU A 227 -0.88 -5.36 0.49
CA LEU A 227 -1.64 -5.58 1.72
C LEU A 227 -1.20 -4.72 2.92
N SER A 228 -0.25 -3.80 2.74
CA SER A 228 0.28 -2.95 3.82
C SER A 228 0.74 -3.72 5.04
N ILE A 229 1.28 -4.92 4.84
CA ILE A 229 1.83 -5.77 5.91
C ILE A 229 3.25 -5.36 6.25
N ALA A 230 3.66 -5.65 7.48
CA ALA A 230 4.98 -5.30 8.02
C ALA A 230 5.30 -3.79 8.00
N MET A 231 4.28 -2.95 8.07
CA MET A 231 4.39 -1.49 8.16
C MET A 231 3.83 -0.95 9.50
N GLY A 232 3.51 -1.82 10.46
CA GLY A 232 2.88 -1.43 11.71
C GLY A 232 1.43 -0.96 11.63
N ILE A 233 0.88 -0.74 10.43
CA ILE A 233 -0.48 -0.25 10.20
C ILE A 233 -1.52 -1.22 10.77
N LEU A 234 -1.42 -2.50 10.44
CA LEU A 234 -2.40 -3.51 10.88
C LEU A 234 -2.31 -3.79 12.38
N ILE A 235 -1.12 -3.64 12.99
CA ILE A 235 -0.97 -3.68 14.46
C ILE A 235 -1.69 -2.46 15.07
N THR A 236 -1.47 -1.26 14.55
CA THR A 236 -2.10 -0.02 15.00
C THR A 236 -3.62 -0.11 14.86
N PHE A 237 -4.14 -0.47 13.68
CA PHE A 237 -5.58 -0.59 13.44
C PHE A 237 -6.21 -1.73 14.23
N GLY A 238 -5.50 -2.85 14.38
CA GLY A 238 -5.87 -3.94 15.27
C GLY A 238 -6.05 -3.47 16.73
N SER A 239 -5.19 -2.54 17.19
CA SER A 239 -5.30 -1.98 18.54
C SER A 239 -6.58 -1.15 18.74
N TYR A 240 -7.17 -0.62 17.67
CA TYR A 240 -8.45 0.10 17.68
C TYR A 240 -9.66 -0.82 17.49
N MET A 241 -9.45 -2.10 17.14
CA MET A 241 -10.53 -3.05 16.93
C MET A 241 -11.19 -3.43 18.26
N LYS A 242 -12.52 -3.44 18.30
CA LYS A 242 -13.29 -3.92 19.45
C LYS A 242 -13.17 -5.43 19.60
N LYS A 243 -13.31 -5.93 20.85
CA LYS A 243 -13.18 -7.37 21.16
C LYS A 243 -14.27 -8.24 20.52
N GLU A 244 -15.45 -7.66 20.29
CA GLU A 244 -16.63 -8.33 19.74
C GLU A 244 -16.54 -8.52 18.23
N VAL A 245 -15.60 -7.81 17.56
CA VAL A 245 -15.42 -7.90 16.11
C VAL A 245 -14.57 -9.13 15.76
N SER A 246 -15.07 -9.99 14.87
CA SER A 246 -14.32 -11.16 14.39
C SER A 246 -13.09 -10.75 13.58
N ILE A 247 -11.90 -11.19 14.02
CA ILE A 247 -10.65 -10.95 13.28
C ILE A 247 -10.69 -11.73 11.97
N GLU A 248 -11.07 -13.00 11.97
CA GLU A 248 -11.04 -13.84 10.77
C GLU A 248 -11.94 -13.29 9.65
N GLU A 249 -13.18 -12.90 9.97
CA GLU A 249 -14.06 -12.30 8.98
C GLU A 249 -13.55 -10.94 8.48
N SER A 250 -12.97 -10.13 9.38
CA SER A 250 -12.42 -8.84 9.01
C SER A 250 -11.20 -9.00 8.11
N THR A 251 -10.28 -9.93 8.44
CA THR A 251 -9.12 -10.27 7.61
C THR A 251 -9.54 -10.75 6.22
N LYS A 252 -10.51 -11.66 6.15
CA LYS A 252 -11.06 -12.14 4.88
C LYS A 252 -11.64 -10.99 4.05
N ASN A 253 -12.35 -10.06 4.65
CA ASN A 253 -12.92 -8.94 3.93
C ASN A 253 -11.84 -8.00 3.39
N VAL A 254 -10.79 -7.69 4.17
CA VAL A 254 -9.64 -6.87 3.70
C VAL A 254 -8.93 -7.57 2.53
N GLU A 255 -8.65 -8.87 2.66
CA GLU A 255 -8.06 -9.70 1.61
C GLU A 255 -8.87 -9.67 0.30
N ILE A 256 -10.20 -9.82 0.40
CA ILE A 256 -11.10 -9.77 -0.78
C ILE A 256 -11.11 -8.37 -1.40
N PHE A 257 -11.21 -7.31 -0.58
CA PHE A 257 -11.19 -5.94 -1.09
C PHE A 257 -9.91 -5.62 -1.85
N ASP A 258 -8.76 -5.91 -1.26
CA ASP A 258 -7.46 -5.66 -1.88
C ASP A 258 -7.29 -6.42 -3.20
N THR A 259 -7.54 -7.74 -3.17
CA THR A 259 -7.41 -8.59 -4.35
C THR A 259 -8.39 -8.19 -5.46
N ALA A 260 -9.65 -7.86 -5.11
CA ALA A 260 -10.64 -7.42 -6.09
C ALA A 260 -10.24 -6.09 -6.75
N ILE A 261 -9.75 -5.12 -5.99
CA ILE A 261 -9.27 -3.85 -6.54
C ILE A 261 -8.02 -4.05 -7.40
N ALA A 262 -7.07 -4.89 -6.98
CA ALA A 262 -5.90 -5.23 -7.80
C ALA A 262 -6.31 -5.88 -9.14
N MET A 263 -7.26 -6.82 -9.12
CA MET A 263 -7.82 -7.42 -10.34
C MET A 263 -8.53 -6.38 -11.23
N MET A 264 -9.35 -5.51 -10.65
CA MET A 264 -10.00 -4.44 -11.39
C MET A 264 -8.98 -3.46 -11.99
N ALA A 265 -7.92 -3.11 -11.24
CA ALA A 265 -6.83 -2.29 -11.77
C ALA A 265 -6.12 -2.96 -12.96
N GLY A 266 -5.87 -4.27 -12.89
CA GLY A 266 -5.38 -5.04 -14.02
C GLY A 266 -6.31 -4.96 -15.23
N LEU A 267 -7.63 -5.12 -15.02
CA LEU A 267 -8.65 -5.01 -16.08
C LEU A 267 -8.90 -3.58 -16.57
N MET A 268 -8.61 -2.57 -15.76
CA MET A 268 -8.66 -1.17 -16.20
C MET A 268 -7.50 -0.83 -17.13
N ILE A 269 -6.31 -1.30 -16.83
CA ILE A 269 -5.06 -0.81 -17.44
C ILE A 269 -4.60 -1.72 -18.56
N ILE A 270 -4.49 -3.03 -18.34
CA ILE A 270 -3.91 -3.95 -19.32
C ILE A 270 -4.73 -3.98 -20.63
N PRO A 271 -6.08 -4.15 -20.61
CA PRO A 271 -6.87 -4.13 -21.84
C PRO A 271 -6.81 -2.78 -22.58
N ALA A 272 -6.80 -1.65 -21.85
CA ALA A 272 -6.68 -0.32 -22.46
C ALA A 272 -5.34 -0.12 -23.18
N VAL A 273 -4.24 -0.52 -22.54
CA VAL A 273 -2.89 -0.44 -23.13
C VAL A 273 -2.77 -1.41 -24.34
N PHE A 274 -3.32 -2.62 -24.24
CA PHE A 274 -3.33 -3.56 -25.38
C PHE A 274 -4.14 -3.04 -26.57
N ALA A 275 -5.27 -2.38 -26.32
CA ALA A 275 -6.06 -1.73 -27.36
C ALA A 275 -5.27 -0.60 -28.05
N PHE A 276 -4.52 0.20 -27.26
CA PHE A 276 -3.70 1.30 -27.72
C PHE A 276 -2.44 0.83 -28.48
N SER A 277 -1.73 -0.20 -27.97
CA SER A 277 -0.44 -0.67 -28.47
C SER A 277 -0.52 -1.77 -29.54
N GLY A 278 -1.73 -2.17 -29.95
CA GLY A 278 -1.91 -3.31 -30.86
C GLY A 278 -1.61 -4.67 -30.23
N GLY A 279 -1.47 -4.73 -28.90
CA GLY A 279 -1.30 -5.98 -28.14
C GLY A 279 0.13 -6.23 -27.66
N ASN A 280 0.99 -5.22 -27.61
CA ASN A 280 2.34 -5.35 -27.05
C ASN A 280 2.36 -5.04 -25.53
N PRO A 281 2.62 -6.04 -24.64
CA PRO A 281 2.72 -5.82 -23.22
C PRO A 281 3.93 -4.99 -22.77
N GLU A 282 4.98 -4.88 -23.59
CA GLU A 282 6.20 -4.12 -23.27
C GLU A 282 5.98 -2.60 -23.26
N THR A 283 4.84 -2.13 -23.79
CA THR A 283 4.45 -0.72 -23.72
C THR A 283 4.03 -0.27 -22.32
N LEU A 284 3.75 -1.20 -21.41
CA LEU A 284 3.51 -0.88 -20.00
C LEU A 284 4.84 -0.54 -19.32
N GLN A 285 5.05 0.74 -19.07
CA GLN A 285 6.24 1.22 -18.37
C GLN A 285 6.15 0.93 -16.86
N ALA A 286 7.31 0.79 -16.20
CA ALA A 286 7.40 0.56 -14.78
C ALA A 286 7.11 1.82 -13.97
N GLY A 287 6.59 1.63 -12.76
CA GLY A 287 6.50 2.68 -11.74
C GLY A 287 5.58 3.85 -12.11
N PRO A 288 5.93 5.06 -11.65
CA PRO A 288 5.15 6.27 -11.93
C PRO A 288 4.92 6.54 -13.43
N SER A 289 5.84 6.12 -14.29
CA SER A 289 5.73 6.32 -15.73
C SER A 289 4.49 5.67 -16.34
N LEU A 290 4.04 4.54 -15.82
CA LEU A 290 2.78 3.95 -16.26
C LEU A 290 1.62 4.93 -16.05
N MET A 291 1.49 5.49 -14.86
CA MET A 291 0.34 6.30 -14.47
C MET A 291 0.42 7.73 -15.04
N PHE A 292 1.61 8.31 -15.10
CA PHE A 292 1.77 9.73 -15.44
C PHE A 292 2.22 9.97 -16.91
N ILE A 293 2.63 8.93 -17.62
CA ILE A 293 3.03 9.04 -19.04
C ILE A 293 2.14 8.15 -19.92
N THR A 294 2.10 6.82 -19.64
CA THR A 294 1.41 5.86 -20.52
C THR A 294 -0.11 6.04 -20.47
N ILE A 295 -0.70 6.10 -19.28
CA ILE A 295 -2.16 6.19 -19.12
C ILE A 295 -2.75 7.48 -19.71
N PRO A 296 -2.17 8.68 -19.55
CA PRO A 296 -2.63 9.88 -20.24
C PRO A 296 -2.63 9.74 -21.76
N LYS A 297 -1.59 9.12 -22.36
CA LYS A 297 -1.52 8.86 -23.81
C LYS A 297 -2.64 7.91 -24.26
N VAL A 298 -2.89 6.86 -23.50
CA VAL A 298 -3.97 5.91 -23.74
C VAL A 298 -5.32 6.63 -23.73
N PHE A 299 -5.58 7.45 -22.70
CA PHE A 299 -6.85 8.20 -22.59
C PHE A 299 -6.99 9.24 -23.72
N ASP A 300 -5.93 9.95 -24.07
CA ASP A 300 -5.96 10.93 -25.17
C ASP A 300 -6.33 10.28 -26.51
N SER A 301 -5.92 9.03 -26.74
CA SER A 301 -6.26 8.24 -27.93
C SER A 301 -7.70 7.69 -27.92
N MET A 302 -8.40 7.75 -26.78
CA MET A 302 -9.73 7.17 -26.61
C MET A 302 -10.83 8.25 -26.67
N GLY A 303 -11.99 7.91 -27.25
CA GLY A 303 -13.19 8.74 -27.10
C GLY A 303 -13.55 8.90 -25.62
N LEU A 304 -13.98 10.09 -25.19
CA LEU A 304 -14.26 10.45 -23.79
C LEU A 304 -13.04 10.42 -22.85
N GLY A 305 -11.82 10.44 -23.39
CA GLY A 305 -10.58 10.32 -22.62
C GLY A 305 -10.44 11.31 -21.47
N THR A 306 -10.86 12.57 -21.63
CA THR A 306 -10.86 13.56 -20.55
C THR A 306 -11.76 13.14 -19.39
N GLY A 307 -12.99 12.68 -19.67
CA GLY A 307 -13.93 12.22 -18.63
C GLY A 307 -13.40 11.00 -17.88
N VAL A 308 -12.87 10.02 -18.61
CA VAL A 308 -12.27 8.81 -18.02
C VAL A 308 -11.01 9.17 -17.21
N GLY A 309 -10.20 10.10 -17.70
CA GLY A 309 -9.04 10.62 -16.97
C GLY A 309 -9.42 11.26 -15.63
N ILE A 310 -10.49 12.06 -15.59
CA ILE A 310 -11.02 12.62 -14.33
C ILE A 310 -11.41 11.48 -13.36
N LEU A 311 -12.23 10.52 -13.82
CA LEU A 311 -12.66 9.41 -12.98
C LEU A 311 -11.48 8.58 -12.47
N PHE A 312 -10.51 8.31 -13.35
CA PHE A 312 -9.30 7.56 -12.99
C PHE A 312 -8.46 8.30 -11.94
N PHE A 313 -8.17 9.59 -12.13
CA PHE A 313 -7.35 10.33 -11.17
C PHE A 313 -8.10 10.65 -9.86
N VAL A 314 -9.45 10.71 -9.84
CA VAL A 314 -10.25 10.71 -8.60
C VAL A 314 -10.09 9.38 -7.86
N LEU A 315 -10.20 8.25 -8.57
CA LEU A 315 -9.99 6.91 -8.01
C LEU A 315 -8.59 6.79 -7.39
N VAL A 316 -7.56 7.18 -8.15
CA VAL A 316 -6.16 7.13 -7.68
C VAL A 316 -5.94 8.05 -6.49
N LEU A 317 -6.53 9.24 -6.48
CA LEU A 317 -6.45 10.18 -5.37
C LEU A 317 -7.06 9.60 -4.10
N PHE A 318 -8.22 8.96 -4.20
CA PHE A 318 -8.86 8.31 -3.04
C PHE A 318 -8.02 7.16 -2.48
N ALA A 319 -7.44 6.33 -3.35
CA ALA A 319 -6.50 5.28 -2.95
C ALA A 319 -5.25 5.86 -2.28
N ALA A 320 -4.70 6.94 -2.81
CA ALA A 320 -3.53 7.62 -2.24
C ALA A 320 -3.83 8.21 -0.85
N ILE A 321 -4.97 8.89 -0.69
CA ILE A 321 -5.37 9.51 0.58
C ILE A 321 -5.60 8.46 1.66
N THR A 322 -6.36 7.40 1.39
CA THR A 322 -6.68 6.36 2.39
C THR A 322 -5.44 5.64 2.90
N SER A 323 -4.48 5.34 2.02
CA SER A 323 -3.20 4.74 2.41
C SER A 323 -2.30 5.74 3.15
N SER A 324 -2.23 7.01 2.72
CA SER A 324 -1.45 8.04 3.40
C SER A 324 -1.94 8.29 4.82
N ILE A 325 -3.26 8.30 5.03
CA ILE A 325 -3.90 8.41 6.35
C ILE A 325 -3.47 7.24 7.25
N ALA A 326 -3.50 6.02 6.75
CA ALA A 326 -3.16 4.82 7.51
C ALA A 326 -1.69 4.79 7.94
N LEU A 327 -0.78 5.15 7.01
CA LEU A 327 0.65 5.30 7.29
C LEU A 327 0.91 6.39 8.35
N THR A 328 0.29 7.57 8.17
CA THR A 328 0.45 8.69 9.11
C THR A 328 -0.09 8.35 10.48
N GLU A 329 -1.23 7.66 10.57
CA GLU A 329 -1.80 7.21 11.84
C GLU A 329 -0.90 6.22 12.57
N SER A 330 -0.28 5.28 11.85
CA SER A 330 0.67 4.34 12.45
C SER A 330 1.88 5.07 13.06
N ALA A 331 2.39 6.09 12.38
CA ALA A 331 3.47 6.94 12.89
C ALA A 331 3.02 7.74 14.12
N VAL A 332 1.89 8.46 14.04
CA VAL A 332 1.35 9.28 15.14
C VAL A 332 1.08 8.43 16.37
N SER A 333 0.40 7.32 16.22
CA SER A 333 0.07 6.39 17.30
C SER A 333 1.31 5.85 18.02
N THR A 334 2.42 5.66 17.29
CA THR A 334 3.69 5.25 17.90
C THR A 334 4.26 6.35 18.80
N PHE A 335 4.25 7.61 18.37
CA PHE A 335 4.70 8.72 19.20
C PHE A 335 3.78 8.97 20.41
N GLU A 336 2.46 8.80 20.26
CA GLU A 336 1.51 8.85 21.37
C GLU A 336 1.86 7.80 22.43
N ASP A 337 2.08 6.54 22.01
CA ASP A 337 2.27 5.42 22.94
C ASP A 337 3.65 5.41 23.61
N GLU A 338 4.72 5.68 22.84
CA GLU A 338 6.10 5.54 23.32
C GLU A 338 6.63 6.80 24.02
N LEU A 339 6.21 7.98 23.57
CA LEU A 339 6.68 9.24 24.13
C LEU A 339 5.63 9.91 25.05
N GLY A 340 4.43 9.33 25.15
CA GLY A 340 3.34 9.88 25.95
C GLY A 340 2.87 11.26 25.44
N TRP A 341 3.03 11.55 24.15
CA TRP A 341 2.65 12.81 23.57
C TRP A 341 1.14 12.86 23.33
N GLU A 342 0.56 14.06 23.49
CA GLU A 342 -0.80 14.29 23.04
C GLU A 342 -0.89 14.16 21.51
N ARG A 343 -2.02 13.64 20.99
CA ARG A 343 -2.26 13.43 19.57
C ARG A 343 -1.91 14.66 18.71
N ARG A 344 -2.30 15.85 19.16
CA ARG A 344 -2.00 17.10 18.42
C ARG A 344 -0.49 17.31 18.25
N LYS A 345 0.28 17.14 19.32
CA LYS A 345 1.73 17.27 19.31
C LYS A 345 2.36 16.21 18.41
N ALA A 346 1.96 14.95 18.56
CA ALA A 346 2.45 13.85 17.74
C ALA A 346 2.18 14.09 16.24
N THR A 347 0.96 14.53 15.90
CA THR A 347 0.58 14.84 14.49
C THR A 347 1.41 16.00 13.93
N VAL A 348 1.66 17.05 14.68
CA VAL A 348 2.49 18.18 14.23
C VAL A 348 3.92 17.73 13.97
N ILE A 349 4.52 16.95 14.87
CA ILE A 349 5.91 16.47 14.70
C ILE A 349 6.03 15.51 13.52
N VAL A 350 5.09 14.56 13.38
CA VAL A 350 5.04 13.69 12.18
C VAL A 350 4.86 14.52 10.91
N GLY A 351 4.02 15.56 10.95
CA GLY A 351 3.84 16.51 9.85
C GLY A 351 5.13 17.25 9.48
N ILE A 352 5.89 17.71 10.46
CA ILE A 352 7.19 18.37 10.21
C ILE A 352 8.17 17.38 9.56
N VAL A 353 8.27 16.15 10.07
CA VAL A 353 9.12 15.10 9.48
C VAL A 353 8.67 14.79 8.05
N MET A 354 7.35 14.66 7.83
CA MET A 354 6.77 14.42 6.51
C MET A 354 7.12 15.55 5.53
N LEU A 355 6.99 16.81 5.94
CA LEU A 355 7.33 17.96 5.10
C LEU A 355 8.83 18.00 4.79
N LEU A 356 9.70 17.84 5.78
CA LEU A 356 11.15 17.87 5.58
C LEU A 356 11.65 16.76 4.64
N LEU A 357 11.30 15.50 4.90
CA LEU A 357 11.74 14.38 4.08
C LEU A 357 11.04 14.36 2.72
N GLY A 358 9.78 14.81 2.65
CA GLY A 358 9.04 14.94 1.41
C GLY A 358 9.61 16.01 0.51
N SER A 359 9.98 17.19 1.05
CA SER A 359 10.69 18.24 0.29
C SER A 359 12.02 17.74 -0.26
N LEU A 360 12.80 16.97 0.51
CA LEU A 360 14.02 16.33 -0.01
C LEU A 360 13.71 15.40 -1.18
N SER A 361 12.65 14.61 -1.08
CA SER A 361 12.21 13.72 -2.15
C SER A 361 11.73 14.46 -3.39
N THR A 362 10.98 15.55 -3.22
CA THR A 362 10.51 16.41 -4.31
C THR A 362 11.68 17.09 -5.03
N LEU A 363 12.58 17.72 -4.27
CA LEU A 363 13.74 18.40 -4.81
C LEU A 363 14.75 17.45 -5.47
N GLY A 364 14.71 16.17 -5.13
CA GLY A 364 15.55 15.13 -5.70
C GLY A 364 15.40 14.95 -7.21
N TYR A 365 14.27 15.33 -7.81
CA TYR A 365 14.06 15.33 -9.27
C TYR A 365 14.37 16.69 -9.95
N GLY A 366 14.57 17.74 -9.16
CA GLY A 366 14.85 19.10 -9.63
C GLY A 366 16.23 19.59 -9.17
N PRO A 367 16.29 20.57 -8.25
CA PRO A 367 17.55 21.19 -7.81
C PRO A 367 18.58 20.20 -7.24
N LEU A 368 18.12 19.12 -6.63
CA LEU A 368 18.98 18.07 -6.05
C LEU A 368 19.11 16.83 -6.94
N ALA A 369 18.77 16.89 -8.24
CA ALA A 369 18.81 15.74 -9.15
C ALA A 369 20.21 15.09 -9.29
N ASN A 370 21.27 15.85 -8.99
CA ASN A 370 22.64 15.34 -8.97
C ASN A 370 23.00 14.57 -7.68
N VAL A 371 22.18 14.70 -6.62
CA VAL A 371 22.38 14.00 -5.35
C VAL A 371 21.74 12.62 -5.46
N LYS A 372 22.57 11.60 -5.68
CA LYS A 372 22.13 10.20 -5.76
C LYS A 372 22.68 9.41 -4.60
N ILE A 373 21.85 8.57 -4.01
CA ILE A 373 22.22 7.64 -2.93
C ILE A 373 22.20 6.22 -3.53
N ILE A 374 23.35 5.56 -3.57
CA ILE A 374 23.52 4.24 -4.21
C ILE A 374 23.02 4.26 -5.69
N GLY A 375 23.27 5.37 -6.40
CA GLY A 375 22.82 5.53 -7.78
C GLY A 375 21.34 5.88 -7.98
N MET A 376 20.54 5.94 -6.93
CA MET A 376 19.10 6.22 -6.96
C MET A 376 18.80 7.69 -6.61
N GLN A 377 17.73 8.23 -7.16
CA GLN A 377 17.17 9.50 -6.69
C GLN A 377 16.68 9.37 -5.24
N ILE A 378 16.54 10.48 -4.52
CA ILE A 378 16.21 10.48 -3.09
C ILE A 378 14.88 9.74 -2.82
N LEU A 379 13.85 9.99 -3.60
CA LEU A 379 12.56 9.29 -3.49
C LEU A 379 12.72 7.79 -3.72
N ASP A 380 13.40 7.40 -4.79
CA ASP A 380 13.61 6.00 -5.15
C ASP A 380 14.43 5.26 -4.09
N PHE A 381 15.39 5.96 -3.48
CA PHE A 381 16.16 5.42 -2.35
C PHE A 381 15.29 5.16 -1.12
N PHE A 382 14.40 6.09 -0.75
CA PHE A 382 13.47 5.85 0.36
C PHE A 382 12.50 4.71 0.06
N ASP A 383 12.00 4.62 -1.16
CA ASP A 383 11.15 3.50 -1.60
C ASP A 383 11.90 2.17 -1.52
N PHE A 384 13.12 2.10 -2.05
CA PHE A 384 13.99 0.92 -1.95
C PHE A 384 14.28 0.54 -0.49
N LEU A 385 14.71 1.50 0.33
CA LEU A 385 15.05 1.25 1.73
C LEU A 385 13.87 0.69 2.52
N THR A 386 12.68 1.29 2.36
CA THR A 386 11.50 0.88 3.12
C THR A 386 10.89 -0.41 2.58
N ASN A 387 10.59 -0.47 1.28
CA ASN A 387 9.83 -1.58 0.71
C ASN A 387 10.71 -2.81 0.43
N SER A 388 11.94 -2.60 -0.03
CA SER A 388 12.81 -3.71 -0.45
C SER A 388 13.68 -4.25 0.68
N VAL A 389 13.99 -3.45 1.71
CA VAL A 389 14.88 -3.85 2.81
C VAL A 389 14.13 -3.93 4.14
N MET A 390 13.53 -2.83 4.60
CA MET A 390 12.98 -2.77 5.96
C MET A 390 11.73 -3.63 6.14
N MET A 391 10.79 -3.60 5.19
CA MET A 391 9.54 -4.37 5.29
C MET A 391 9.77 -5.88 5.36
N PRO A 392 10.60 -6.53 4.52
CA PRO A 392 10.90 -7.94 4.67
C PRO A 392 11.53 -8.29 6.03
N ILE A 393 12.41 -7.44 6.55
CA ILE A 393 13.00 -7.61 7.88
C ILE A 393 11.92 -7.49 8.97
N ALA A 394 11.02 -6.52 8.86
CA ALA A 394 9.91 -6.34 9.79
C ALA A 394 8.94 -7.53 9.77
N ALA A 395 8.68 -8.12 8.59
CA ALA A 395 7.87 -9.31 8.47
C ALA A 395 8.52 -10.53 9.12
N ILE A 396 9.82 -10.74 8.93
CA ILE A 396 10.56 -11.79 9.63
C ILE A 396 10.45 -11.57 11.15
N ALA A 397 10.61 -10.33 11.62
CA ALA A 397 10.47 -9.99 13.03
C ALA A 397 9.05 -10.31 13.56
N THR A 398 7.99 -10.00 12.80
CA THR A 398 6.59 -10.34 13.14
C THR A 398 6.39 -11.86 13.18
N CYS A 399 6.92 -12.60 12.21
CA CYS A 399 6.85 -14.06 12.21
C CYS A 399 7.57 -14.67 13.43
N LEU A 400 8.75 -14.15 13.80
CA LEU A 400 9.48 -14.58 14.99
C LEU A 400 8.74 -14.20 16.28
N LEU A 401 8.14 -13.01 16.34
CA LEU A 401 7.31 -12.60 17.48
C LEU A 401 6.18 -13.62 17.69
N VAL A 402 5.42 -13.94 16.65
CA VAL A 402 4.28 -14.87 16.74
C VAL A 402 4.76 -16.29 17.05
N SER A 403 5.80 -16.76 16.38
CA SER A 403 6.22 -18.17 16.51
C SER A 403 6.96 -18.47 17.83
N ARG A 404 7.67 -17.49 18.42
CA ARG A 404 8.55 -17.71 19.57
C ARG A 404 8.14 -17.00 20.85
N ALA A 405 7.56 -15.78 20.77
CA ALA A 405 7.25 -14.99 21.95
C ALA A 405 5.75 -15.04 22.32
N VAL A 406 4.86 -14.88 21.33
CA VAL A 406 3.40 -14.92 21.53
C VAL A 406 2.91 -16.38 21.63
N GLY A 407 3.25 -17.19 20.63
CA GLY A 407 2.73 -18.53 20.42
C GLY A 407 1.42 -18.54 19.63
N VAL A 408 1.31 -19.52 18.70
CA VAL A 408 0.13 -19.68 17.84
C VAL A 408 -1.16 -19.89 18.66
N GLN A 409 -1.05 -20.52 19.82
CA GLN A 409 -2.18 -20.78 20.71
C GLN A 409 -2.82 -19.47 21.21
N ARG A 410 -2.03 -18.48 21.63
CA ARG A 410 -2.58 -17.17 22.06
C ARG A 410 -3.23 -16.41 20.90
N ILE A 411 -2.69 -16.54 19.70
CA ILE A 411 -3.34 -16.00 18.49
C ILE A 411 -4.70 -16.69 18.29
N GLU A 412 -4.76 -18.02 18.41
CA GLU A 412 -6.01 -18.78 18.31
C GLU A 412 -7.04 -18.33 19.34
N GLU A 413 -6.63 -18.23 20.61
CA GLU A 413 -7.51 -17.77 21.70
C GLU A 413 -8.07 -16.37 21.42
N GLU A 414 -7.26 -15.49 20.85
CA GLU A 414 -7.70 -14.14 20.46
C GLU A 414 -8.63 -14.16 19.27
N VAL A 415 -8.33 -14.94 18.22
CA VAL A 415 -9.16 -15.05 17.02
C VAL A 415 -10.52 -15.68 17.32
N THR A 416 -10.55 -16.73 18.15
CA THR A 416 -11.78 -17.47 18.51
C THR A 416 -12.60 -16.79 19.61
N ARG A 417 -12.13 -15.67 20.14
CA ARG A 417 -12.85 -14.91 21.16
C ARG A 417 -14.24 -14.51 20.63
N GLY A 418 -15.26 -14.71 21.48
CA GLY A 418 -16.65 -14.45 21.11
C GLY A 418 -17.29 -15.53 20.21
N GLY A 419 -16.69 -16.72 20.15
CA GLY A 419 -17.24 -17.86 19.38
C GLY A 419 -16.93 -17.81 17.87
N SER A 420 -16.03 -16.93 17.46
CA SER A 420 -15.59 -16.86 16.05
C SER A 420 -14.77 -18.10 15.68
N PRO A 421 -14.97 -18.71 14.49
CA PRO A 421 -14.15 -19.84 14.07
C PRO A 421 -12.75 -19.39 13.61
N PHE A 422 -11.73 -20.25 13.76
CA PHE A 422 -10.44 -20.07 13.11
C PHE A 422 -10.27 -21.12 12.00
N ARG A 423 -10.92 -20.88 10.86
CA ARG A 423 -11.07 -21.88 9.77
C ARG A 423 -9.75 -22.25 9.10
N ARG A 424 -8.86 -21.25 8.87
CA ARG A 424 -7.56 -21.45 8.19
C ARG A 424 -6.39 -21.65 9.18
N LYS A 425 -6.65 -22.14 10.41
CA LYS A 425 -5.61 -22.33 11.46
C LYS A 425 -4.40 -23.11 10.99
N LYS A 426 -4.61 -24.22 10.24
CA LYS A 426 -3.50 -25.06 9.73
C LYS A 426 -2.62 -24.28 8.77
N ILE A 427 -3.23 -23.56 7.81
CA ILE A 427 -2.52 -22.69 6.86
C ILE A 427 -1.75 -21.63 7.64
N PHE A 428 -2.41 -20.90 8.54
CA PHE A 428 -1.78 -19.89 9.38
C PHE A 428 -0.54 -20.42 10.11
N THR A 429 -0.65 -21.61 10.73
CA THR A 429 0.43 -22.19 11.54
C THR A 429 1.65 -22.54 10.69
N VAL A 430 1.45 -23.14 9.52
CA VAL A 430 2.54 -23.52 8.61
C VAL A 430 3.18 -22.26 8.03
N MET A 431 2.34 -21.33 7.56
CA MET A 431 2.79 -20.08 6.95
C MET A 431 3.63 -19.25 7.94
N ILE A 432 3.08 -18.95 9.12
CA ILE A 432 3.75 -18.04 10.07
C ILE A 432 5.06 -18.61 10.63
N LYS A 433 5.13 -19.94 10.82
CA LYS A 433 6.32 -20.59 11.38
C LYS A 433 7.44 -20.81 10.38
N TYR A 434 7.10 -21.09 9.11
CA TYR A 434 8.06 -21.56 8.13
C TYR A 434 8.05 -20.75 6.84
N LEU A 435 6.92 -20.65 6.14
CA LEU A 435 6.89 -20.11 4.78
C LEU A 435 6.97 -18.58 4.74
N CYS A 436 6.27 -17.86 5.62
CA CYS A 436 6.32 -16.40 5.62
C CYS A 436 7.75 -15.84 5.87
N PRO A 437 8.53 -16.33 6.87
CA PRO A 437 9.88 -15.84 7.04
C PRO A 437 10.81 -16.23 5.87
N ILE A 438 10.60 -17.40 5.24
CA ILE A 438 11.35 -17.80 4.03
C ILE A 438 11.03 -16.88 2.86
N PHE A 439 9.76 -16.59 2.61
CA PHE A 439 9.32 -15.69 1.53
C PHE A 439 9.86 -14.28 1.76
N ALA A 440 9.80 -13.77 2.98
CA ALA A 440 10.38 -12.46 3.31
C ALA A 440 11.90 -12.43 3.08
N ALA A 441 12.62 -13.49 3.42
CA ALA A 441 14.06 -13.60 3.15
C ALA A 441 14.36 -13.64 1.64
N ILE A 442 13.57 -14.38 0.85
CA ILE A 442 13.70 -14.41 -0.62
C ILE A 442 13.48 -13.01 -1.21
N ILE A 443 12.43 -12.29 -0.77
CA ILE A 443 12.15 -10.93 -1.22
C ILE A 443 13.32 -10.00 -0.88
N LEU A 444 13.85 -10.07 0.35
CA LEU A 444 14.98 -9.25 0.78
C LEU A 444 16.22 -9.49 -0.09
N ILE A 445 16.59 -10.75 -0.27
CA ILE A 445 17.79 -11.13 -1.03
C ILE A 445 17.63 -10.73 -2.51
N SER A 446 16.48 -11.05 -3.12
CA SER A 446 16.22 -10.72 -4.53
C SER A 446 16.15 -9.22 -4.78
N SER A 447 15.54 -8.44 -3.87
CA SER A 447 15.48 -6.99 -3.99
C SER A 447 16.86 -6.33 -3.87
N ILE A 448 17.71 -6.81 -2.95
CA ILE A 448 19.09 -6.35 -2.83
C ILE A 448 19.87 -6.73 -4.10
N ALA A 449 19.77 -7.97 -4.57
CA ALA A 449 20.44 -8.43 -5.77
C ALA A 449 20.03 -7.62 -7.02
N ASN A 450 18.75 -7.25 -7.13
CA ASN A 450 18.27 -6.37 -8.19
C ASN A 450 18.84 -4.95 -8.08
N ALA A 451 18.90 -4.38 -6.88
CA ALA A 451 19.44 -3.02 -6.67
C ALA A 451 20.93 -2.91 -7.04
N PHE A 452 21.70 -3.99 -6.87
CA PHE A 452 23.11 -4.07 -7.27
C PHE A 452 23.31 -4.59 -8.71
N GLY A 453 22.21 -4.83 -9.47
CA GLY A 453 22.29 -5.27 -10.86
C GLY A 453 22.73 -6.73 -11.05
N TRP A 454 22.70 -7.56 -9.98
CA TRP A 454 23.04 -8.98 -10.07
C TRP A 454 21.92 -9.81 -10.72
N ILE A 455 20.69 -9.34 -10.62
CA ILE A 455 19.50 -9.88 -11.28
C ILE A 455 18.67 -8.71 -11.82
N GLN A 456 17.79 -8.96 -12.78
CA GLN A 456 16.80 -7.99 -13.29
C GLN A 456 15.39 -8.42 -12.87
N MET A 457 14.69 -7.54 -12.15
CA MET A 457 13.31 -7.72 -11.71
C MET A 457 12.37 -6.76 -12.41
#